data_1daf01c9e52047b04bcb1f7e94bfd4b8
#
_entry.id   1daf01c9e52047b04bcb1f7e94bfd4b8
#
_cell.length_a   1.000
_cell.length_b   1.000
_cell.length_c   1.000
_cell.angle_alpha   90.00
_cell.angle_beta   90.00
_cell.angle_gamma   90.00
#
_symmetry.space_group_name_H-M   'P 1'
#
loop_
_entity.id
_entity.type
_entity.pdbx_description
1 polymer ?
#
loop_
_entity_poly.entity_id
_entity_poly.type
_entity_poly.pdbx_seq_one_letter_code
_entity_poly.pdbx_strand_id
1 'polypeptide(L)'
;MKIAFIGQKGIPAKGGGVERHVEELATRLAKLDNEVYVYSRKHYTGYNESKYQGVNLIYLPALKTKNLEAITHSFLATLDALRRGFDVIHYHGVGPSTLAWLPRLLKRKTKIMTTFHCRDQFHQKWSLLAKLYLRFGEWATAKFPHQTITVSNSIKKVCVEQYNSPTAERIPNGVMIKEYSGSETLNKFGLKPGKYIMTCARLVRHKGIHYLIEAFDKLKAANPESLKGLKLAIVGDSVYTDQYVKELKDMAEKNDDIVFTGFQSGKTLAQLFQNAYLYAHPSEAEGLPITVLEAMKYGKAVLVSDIPENVEAFAGYGYMFASGNVEDLQYKLELLLANAELVKEVGQKAKKYVSVNYNWEDIVKKTLELYQEVPAAQAKSLSLAESLQKS
;
A
#
# COMPACT_ATOMS: atom_id res chain seq x y z
N MET A 1 8.33 -13.48 20.88
CA MET A 1 8.01 -12.12 21.36
C MET A 1 6.50 -11.91 21.30
N LYS A 2 5.98 -11.06 22.17
CA LYS A 2 4.57 -10.65 22.19
C LYS A 2 4.43 -9.31 21.47
N ILE A 3 3.75 -9.29 20.31
CA ILE A 3 3.74 -8.18 19.35
C ILE A 3 2.32 -7.68 19.14
N ALA A 4 2.10 -6.37 19.23
CA ALA A 4 0.82 -5.71 18.94
C ALA A 4 0.88 -4.84 17.66
N PHE A 5 -0.09 -4.99 16.78
CA PHE A 5 -0.30 -4.14 15.61
C PHE A 5 -1.50 -3.21 15.82
N ILE A 6 -1.27 -1.89 15.65
CA ILE A 6 -2.28 -0.84 15.86
C ILE A 6 -2.31 0.10 14.65
N GLY A 7 -3.51 0.50 14.22
CA GLY A 7 -3.70 1.57 13.21
C GLY A 7 -4.44 1.13 11.96
N GLN A 8 -4.23 -0.09 11.51
CA GLN A 8 -5.00 -0.71 10.43
C GLN A 8 -6.49 -0.89 10.82
N LYS A 9 -7.35 -1.12 9.83
CA LYS A 9 -8.78 -1.39 10.11
C LYS A 9 -8.99 -2.77 10.71
N GLY A 10 -8.17 -3.76 10.34
CA GLY A 10 -8.22 -5.14 10.83
C GLY A 10 -7.83 -6.17 9.79
N ILE A 11 -7.74 -7.43 10.22
CA ILE A 11 -7.55 -8.62 9.41
C ILE A 11 -8.68 -9.64 9.68
N PRO A 12 -9.09 -10.50 8.71
CA PRO A 12 -8.61 -10.57 7.33
C PRO A 12 -8.89 -9.29 6.55
N ALA A 13 -7.97 -8.93 5.66
CA ALA A 13 -8.05 -7.70 4.87
C ALA A 13 -9.13 -7.79 3.78
N LYS A 14 -10.14 -6.94 3.85
CA LYS A 14 -11.16 -6.81 2.78
C LYS A 14 -10.70 -5.91 1.63
N GLY A 15 -9.72 -5.04 1.88
CA GLY A 15 -9.16 -4.11 0.91
C GLY A 15 -8.26 -3.10 1.61
N GLY A 16 -7.38 -2.44 0.85
CA GLY A 16 -6.40 -1.48 1.36
C GLY A 16 -5.00 -2.07 1.51
N GLY A 17 -4.00 -1.26 1.12
CA GLY A 17 -2.59 -1.69 1.16
C GLY A 17 -2.06 -1.92 2.57
N VAL A 18 -2.48 -1.08 3.53
CA VAL A 18 -2.05 -1.19 4.94
C VAL A 18 -2.60 -2.45 5.58
N GLU A 19 -3.88 -2.76 5.36
CA GLU A 19 -4.53 -3.95 5.89
C GLU A 19 -3.89 -5.23 5.34
N ARG A 20 -3.63 -5.27 4.03
CA ARG A 20 -2.89 -6.38 3.39
C ARG A 20 -1.48 -6.53 3.93
N HIS A 21 -0.76 -5.42 4.07
CA HIS A 21 0.59 -5.43 4.64
C HIS A 21 0.59 -6.02 6.06
N VAL A 22 -0.34 -5.58 6.93
CA VAL A 22 -0.43 -6.08 8.30
C VAL A 22 -0.84 -7.55 8.34
N GLU A 23 -1.78 -7.98 7.51
CA GLU A 23 -2.18 -9.39 7.41
C GLU A 23 -0.99 -10.28 7.04
N GLU A 24 -0.27 -9.93 5.98
CA GLU A 24 0.87 -10.70 5.50
C GLU A 24 2.03 -10.73 6.50
N LEU A 25 2.34 -9.60 7.13
CA LEU A 25 3.39 -9.51 8.14
C LEU A 25 3.01 -10.26 9.42
N ALA A 26 1.80 -10.03 9.95
CA ALA A 26 1.35 -10.61 11.21
C ALA A 26 1.24 -12.15 11.14
N THR A 27 0.67 -12.68 10.05
CA THR A 27 0.52 -14.14 9.88
C THR A 27 1.86 -14.85 9.71
N ARG A 28 2.85 -14.21 9.06
CA ARG A 28 4.20 -14.77 8.95
C ARG A 28 4.97 -14.71 10.26
N LEU A 29 4.87 -13.61 11.00
CA LEU A 29 5.47 -13.50 12.33
C LEU A 29 4.88 -14.52 13.31
N ALA A 30 3.59 -14.79 13.23
CA ALA A 30 2.95 -15.84 14.04
C ALA A 30 3.48 -17.24 13.72
N LYS A 31 3.80 -17.52 12.44
CA LYS A 31 4.44 -18.80 12.02
C LYS A 31 5.90 -18.93 12.50
N LEU A 32 6.53 -17.84 12.91
CA LEU A 32 7.88 -17.81 13.51
C LEU A 32 7.83 -17.76 15.05
N ASP A 33 6.84 -18.44 15.65
CA ASP A 33 6.66 -18.61 17.09
C ASP A 33 6.55 -17.29 17.88
N ASN A 34 6.05 -16.22 17.25
CA ASN A 34 5.70 -15.01 17.95
C ASN A 34 4.22 -15.00 18.33
N GLU A 35 3.93 -14.46 19.52
CA GLU A 35 2.57 -14.22 19.99
C GLU A 35 2.06 -12.88 19.42
N VAL A 36 1.40 -12.93 18.27
CA VAL A 36 1.01 -11.75 17.51
C VAL A 36 -0.44 -11.37 17.76
N TYR A 37 -0.69 -10.08 17.99
CA TYR A 37 -1.99 -9.48 18.20
C TYR A 37 -2.27 -8.38 17.19
N VAL A 38 -3.47 -8.38 16.62
CA VAL A 38 -3.93 -7.31 15.69
C VAL A 38 -5.20 -6.68 16.27
N TYR A 39 -5.14 -5.38 16.53
CA TYR A 39 -6.32 -4.60 16.91
C TYR A 39 -7.19 -4.34 15.71
N SER A 40 -8.43 -4.82 15.73
CA SER A 40 -9.36 -4.82 14.59
C SER A 40 -10.66 -4.08 14.91
N ARG A 41 -11.21 -3.38 13.91
CA ARG A 41 -12.53 -2.75 14.00
C ARG A 41 -13.59 -3.78 13.66
N LYS A 42 -14.49 -4.06 14.62
CA LYS A 42 -15.52 -5.09 14.48
C LYS A 42 -16.35 -4.98 13.19
N HIS A 43 -16.70 -3.76 12.80
CA HIS A 43 -17.53 -3.52 11.61
C HIS A 43 -16.78 -3.66 10.28
N TYR A 44 -15.44 -3.63 10.29
CA TYR A 44 -14.66 -3.74 9.07
C TYR A 44 -14.51 -5.19 8.60
N THR A 45 -14.10 -6.09 9.48
CA THR A 45 -13.75 -7.45 9.07
C THR A 45 -14.96 -8.31 8.77
N GLY A 46 -16.08 -8.14 9.49
CA GLY A 46 -17.20 -9.09 9.50
C GLY A 46 -16.80 -10.49 9.98
N TYR A 47 -15.56 -10.62 10.48
CA TYR A 47 -14.98 -11.84 11.03
C TYR A 47 -15.09 -11.74 12.56
N ASN A 48 -15.62 -12.77 13.21
CA ASN A 48 -15.98 -12.72 14.63
C ASN A 48 -15.13 -13.64 15.52
N GLU A 49 -14.21 -14.42 14.92
CA GLU A 49 -13.35 -15.29 15.69
C GLU A 49 -12.21 -14.51 16.36
N SER A 50 -11.71 -15.03 17.48
CA SER A 50 -10.62 -14.43 18.23
C SER A 50 -9.23 -14.68 17.62
N LYS A 51 -9.13 -15.58 16.62
CA LYS A 51 -7.87 -15.93 15.95
C LYS A 51 -8.05 -16.00 14.43
N TYR A 52 -7.02 -15.60 13.69
CA TYR A 52 -6.91 -15.72 12.25
C TYR A 52 -5.49 -16.15 11.87
N GLN A 53 -5.33 -17.33 11.28
CA GLN A 53 -4.03 -17.89 10.83
C GLN A 53 -2.89 -17.73 11.88
N GLY A 54 -3.17 -18.06 13.14
CA GLY A 54 -2.20 -17.97 14.24
C GLY A 54 -2.14 -16.60 14.94
N VAL A 55 -2.75 -15.56 14.37
CA VAL A 55 -2.79 -14.21 14.93
C VAL A 55 -3.99 -14.04 15.85
N ASN A 56 -3.79 -13.49 17.04
CA ASN A 56 -4.86 -13.14 17.97
C ASN A 56 -5.51 -11.82 17.56
N LEU A 57 -6.85 -11.77 17.53
CA LEU A 57 -7.62 -10.59 17.13
C LEU A 57 -8.26 -9.93 18.36
N ILE A 58 -8.04 -8.63 18.50
CA ILE A 58 -8.67 -7.81 19.55
C ILE A 58 -9.60 -6.82 18.88
N TYR A 59 -10.90 -6.98 19.13
CA TYR A 59 -11.93 -6.12 18.57
C TYR A 59 -12.27 -4.98 19.50
N LEU A 60 -12.03 -3.75 19.06
CA LEU A 60 -12.40 -2.54 19.79
C LEU A 60 -13.39 -1.69 19.02
N PRO A 61 -14.26 -0.93 19.71
CA PRO A 61 -15.16 0.02 19.08
C PRO A 61 -14.39 1.19 18.44
N ALA A 62 -15.03 1.84 17.47
CA ALA A 62 -14.58 3.08 16.86
C ALA A 62 -15.77 3.97 16.53
N LEU A 63 -15.61 5.27 16.60
CA LEU A 63 -16.62 6.22 16.12
C LEU A 63 -16.66 6.18 14.59
N LYS A 64 -17.78 5.73 14.02
CA LYS A 64 -17.96 5.54 12.56
C LYS A 64 -18.06 6.87 11.81
N THR A 65 -17.02 7.68 11.85
CA THR A 65 -16.94 8.94 11.11
C THR A 65 -15.64 8.98 10.29
N LYS A 66 -15.66 9.70 9.17
CA LYS A 66 -14.52 9.81 8.24
C LYS A 66 -13.20 10.20 8.94
N ASN A 67 -13.25 11.07 9.93
CA ASN A 67 -12.06 11.67 10.54
C ASN A 67 -11.70 11.05 11.91
N LEU A 68 -12.69 10.58 12.69
CA LEU A 68 -12.46 10.14 14.07
C LEU A 68 -12.31 8.62 14.22
N GLU A 69 -12.70 7.84 13.21
CA GLU A 69 -12.67 6.39 13.28
C GLU A 69 -11.28 5.83 13.58
N ALA A 70 -10.26 6.29 12.84
CA ALA A 70 -8.89 5.83 13.04
C ALA A 70 -8.33 6.30 14.39
N ILE A 71 -8.60 7.54 14.79
CA ILE A 71 -8.08 8.16 16.01
C ILE A 71 -8.65 7.47 17.24
N THR A 72 -9.98 7.32 17.32
CA THR A 72 -10.65 6.72 18.48
C THR A 72 -10.31 5.25 18.65
N HIS A 73 -10.25 4.48 17.55
CA HIS A 73 -9.83 3.09 17.59
C HIS A 73 -8.39 2.96 18.08
N SER A 74 -7.46 3.73 17.53
CA SER A 74 -6.04 3.67 17.89
C SER A 74 -5.81 4.12 19.34
N PHE A 75 -6.58 5.09 19.84
CA PHE A 75 -6.52 5.51 21.23
C PHE A 75 -6.92 4.37 22.19
N LEU A 76 -8.06 3.72 21.96
CA LEU A 76 -8.50 2.60 22.77
C LEU A 76 -7.53 1.43 22.65
N ALA A 77 -7.02 1.13 21.45
CA ALA A 77 -6.02 0.08 21.24
C ALA A 77 -4.71 0.37 22.00
N THR A 78 -4.26 1.62 22.03
CA THR A 78 -3.07 2.02 22.80
C THR A 78 -3.28 1.83 24.30
N LEU A 79 -4.44 2.25 24.84
CA LEU A 79 -4.75 2.06 26.26
C LEU A 79 -4.83 0.56 26.66
N ASP A 80 -5.44 -0.26 25.82
CA ASP A 80 -5.50 -1.70 26.06
C ASP A 80 -4.10 -2.34 25.96
N ALA A 81 -3.29 -1.94 24.97
CA ALA A 81 -1.93 -2.43 24.80
C ALA A 81 -1.03 -2.11 25.99
N LEU A 82 -1.20 -0.94 26.63
CA LEU A 82 -0.47 -0.56 27.85
C LEU A 82 -0.73 -1.53 29.03
N ARG A 83 -1.88 -2.20 29.07
CA ARG A 83 -2.25 -3.14 30.13
C ARG A 83 -1.76 -4.56 29.88
N ARG A 84 -1.54 -4.95 28.60
CA ARG A 84 -1.27 -6.33 28.20
C ARG A 84 0.20 -6.75 28.21
N GLY A 85 1.14 -5.82 28.36
CA GLY A 85 2.57 -6.13 28.48
C GLY A 85 3.15 -6.72 27.19
N PHE A 86 3.12 -5.95 26.08
CA PHE A 86 3.75 -6.32 24.82
C PHE A 86 5.25 -6.02 24.83
N ASP A 87 6.03 -6.89 24.17
CA ASP A 87 7.45 -6.64 23.87
C ASP A 87 7.60 -5.56 22.79
N VAL A 88 6.70 -5.60 21.79
CA VAL A 88 6.67 -4.66 20.67
C VAL A 88 5.26 -4.11 20.46
N ILE A 89 5.12 -2.79 20.31
CA ILE A 89 3.91 -2.14 19.83
C ILE A 89 4.24 -1.45 18.50
N HIS A 90 3.63 -1.90 17.42
CA HIS A 90 3.87 -1.42 16.07
C HIS A 90 2.66 -0.67 15.53
N TYR A 91 2.83 0.63 15.30
CA TYR A 91 1.80 1.49 14.73
C TYR A 91 1.90 1.56 13.21
N HIS A 92 0.78 1.46 12.52
CA HIS A 92 0.68 1.54 11.07
C HIS A 92 -0.07 2.80 10.62
N GLY A 93 0.63 3.67 9.89
CA GLY A 93 0.11 4.93 9.37
C GLY A 93 0.30 6.14 10.28
N VAL A 94 0.30 7.33 9.69
CA VAL A 94 0.68 8.59 10.36
C VAL A 94 -0.31 9.03 11.44
N GLY A 95 -1.62 8.82 11.22
CA GLY A 95 -2.64 9.15 12.21
C GLY A 95 -2.48 8.37 13.53
N PRO A 96 -2.48 7.02 13.50
CA PRO A 96 -2.25 6.19 14.67
C PRO A 96 -0.92 6.45 15.38
N SER A 97 0.14 6.76 14.64
CA SER A 97 1.48 7.02 15.18
C SER A 97 1.55 8.26 16.08
N THR A 98 0.56 9.16 16.01
CA THR A 98 0.46 10.29 16.94
C THR A 98 0.37 9.87 18.41
N LEU A 99 0.01 8.61 18.68
CA LEU A 99 -0.12 8.04 20.02
C LEU A 99 1.13 7.27 20.49
N ALA A 100 2.14 7.10 19.62
CA ALA A 100 3.32 6.29 19.91
C ALA A 100 4.16 6.82 21.10
N TRP A 101 4.09 8.11 21.43
CA TRP A 101 4.76 8.71 22.59
C TRP A 101 4.24 8.14 23.92
N LEU A 102 2.95 7.80 24.01
CA LEU A 102 2.33 7.35 25.26
C LEU A 102 2.94 6.04 25.79
N PRO A 103 2.97 4.92 25.03
CA PRO A 103 3.65 3.71 25.47
C PRO A 103 5.17 3.91 25.58
N ARG A 104 5.78 4.78 24.78
CA ARG A 104 7.21 5.08 24.89
C ARG A 104 7.60 5.67 26.24
N LEU A 105 6.76 6.52 26.81
CA LEU A 105 6.99 7.11 28.13
C LEU A 105 6.64 6.14 29.27
N LEU A 106 5.52 5.42 29.13
CA LEU A 106 4.96 4.60 30.23
C LEU A 106 5.52 3.19 30.28
N LYS A 107 6.02 2.64 29.17
CA LYS A 107 6.48 1.24 29.03
C LYS A 107 7.91 1.18 28.51
N ARG A 108 8.89 1.56 29.33
CA ARG A 108 10.30 1.67 28.93
C ARG A 108 10.92 0.37 28.36
N LYS A 109 10.36 -0.80 28.71
CA LYS A 109 10.82 -2.11 28.20
C LYS A 109 10.19 -2.49 26.87
N THR A 110 9.07 -1.86 26.48
CA THR A 110 8.37 -2.13 25.22
C THR A 110 9.03 -1.37 24.08
N LYS A 111 9.36 -2.06 23.00
CA LYS A 111 9.85 -1.42 21.77
C LYS A 111 8.68 -0.82 21.00
N ILE A 112 8.77 0.46 20.70
CA ILE A 112 7.75 1.19 19.93
C ILE A 112 8.24 1.36 18.51
N MET A 113 7.47 0.85 17.57
CA MET A 113 7.73 0.87 16.13
C MET A 113 6.64 1.62 15.40
N THR A 114 6.96 2.22 14.28
CA THR A 114 5.98 2.80 13.35
C THR A 114 6.30 2.38 11.92
N THR A 115 5.27 2.16 11.09
CA THR A 115 5.44 2.09 9.62
C THR A 115 4.76 3.27 8.96
N PHE A 116 5.54 4.03 8.21
CA PHE A 116 5.11 5.15 7.42
C PHE A 116 4.73 4.67 6.01
N HIS A 117 3.43 4.47 5.76
CA HIS A 117 2.92 3.88 4.53
C HIS A 117 2.72 4.88 3.40
N CYS A 118 2.30 6.12 3.67
CA CYS A 118 2.06 7.16 2.67
C CYS A 118 1.93 8.54 3.33
N ARG A 119 2.12 9.58 2.54
CA ARG A 119 1.96 10.97 2.97
C ARG A 119 0.51 11.42 2.81
N ASP A 120 -0.35 11.01 3.74
CA ASP A 120 -1.79 11.23 3.69
C ASP A 120 -2.22 12.71 3.63
N GLN A 121 -1.37 13.65 4.07
CA GLN A 121 -1.65 15.09 4.04
C GLN A 121 -1.89 15.65 2.62
N PHE A 122 -1.33 15.02 1.59
CA PHE A 122 -1.50 15.47 0.20
C PHE A 122 -2.82 15.03 -0.43
N HIS A 123 -3.58 14.16 0.24
CA HIS A 123 -4.88 13.76 -0.26
C HIS A 123 -5.88 14.92 -0.22
N GLN A 124 -6.47 15.27 -1.36
CA GLN A 124 -7.40 16.39 -1.52
C GLN A 124 -8.71 16.27 -0.68
N LYS A 125 -9.05 15.07 -0.22
CA LYS A 125 -10.24 14.80 0.59
C LYS A 125 -10.23 15.42 2.00
N TRP A 126 -9.07 15.91 2.48
CA TRP A 126 -8.90 16.40 3.84
C TRP A 126 -9.09 17.89 3.95
N SER A 127 -9.79 18.33 5.01
CA SER A 127 -9.87 19.74 5.40
C SER A 127 -8.51 20.28 5.88
N LEU A 128 -8.35 21.59 5.98
CA LEU A 128 -7.10 22.21 6.44
C LEU A 128 -6.68 21.68 7.82
N LEU A 129 -7.60 21.62 8.78
CA LEU A 129 -7.32 21.08 10.13
C LEU A 129 -6.88 19.61 10.10
N ALA A 130 -7.52 18.78 9.25
CA ALA A 130 -7.12 17.39 9.08
C ALA A 130 -5.72 17.28 8.44
N LYS A 131 -5.37 18.14 7.48
CA LYS A 131 -4.03 18.19 6.89
C LYS A 131 -2.96 18.59 7.92
N LEU A 132 -3.24 19.55 8.79
CA LEU A 132 -2.34 19.93 9.88
C LEU A 132 -2.13 18.78 10.87
N TYR A 133 -3.21 18.07 11.24
CA TYR A 133 -3.11 16.89 12.09
C TYR A 133 -2.29 15.77 11.42
N LEU A 134 -2.48 15.51 10.13
CA LEU A 134 -1.71 14.53 9.40
C LEU A 134 -0.23 14.92 9.27
N ARG A 135 0.07 16.21 9.08
CA ARG A 135 1.45 16.72 9.09
C ARG A 135 2.13 16.53 10.46
N PHE A 136 1.39 16.79 11.54
CA PHE A 136 1.84 16.45 12.89
C PHE A 136 2.05 14.93 13.03
N GLY A 137 1.15 14.11 12.45
CA GLY A 137 1.26 12.67 12.42
C GLY A 137 2.50 12.15 11.68
N GLU A 138 2.89 12.78 10.56
CA GLU A 138 4.14 12.46 9.86
C GLU A 138 5.36 12.71 10.77
N TRP A 139 5.41 13.87 11.42
CA TRP A 139 6.45 14.21 12.38
C TRP A 139 6.46 13.23 13.56
N ALA A 140 5.30 12.91 14.13
CA ALA A 140 5.16 11.98 15.24
C ALA A 140 5.62 10.56 14.86
N THR A 141 5.30 10.12 13.63
CA THR A 141 5.74 8.82 13.08
C THR A 141 7.27 8.73 13.01
N ALA A 142 7.95 9.85 12.72
CA ALA A 142 9.39 9.89 12.63
C ALA A 142 10.09 10.10 14.00
N LYS A 143 9.43 10.73 14.98
CA LYS A 143 10.08 11.19 16.22
C LYS A 143 9.74 10.36 17.46
N PHE A 144 8.53 9.83 17.57
CA PHE A 144 8.10 9.17 18.80
C PHE A 144 8.55 7.70 18.93
N PRO A 145 8.68 6.91 17.87
CA PRO A 145 9.07 5.51 18.02
C PRO A 145 10.55 5.36 18.37
N HIS A 146 10.94 4.14 18.75
CA HIS A 146 12.34 3.76 18.82
C HIS A 146 12.93 3.57 17.42
N GLN A 147 12.11 3.06 16.48
CA GLN A 147 12.46 2.78 15.10
C GLN A 147 11.29 3.08 14.17
N THR A 148 11.55 3.72 13.03
CA THR A 148 10.58 4.00 11.99
C THR A 148 10.88 3.16 10.76
N ILE A 149 9.91 2.36 10.31
CA ILE A 149 9.95 1.68 9.01
C ILE A 149 9.32 2.58 7.97
N THR A 150 9.98 2.74 6.83
CA THR A 150 9.47 3.47 5.66
C THR A 150 9.34 2.53 4.48
N VAL A 151 8.21 2.60 3.77
CA VAL A 151 7.95 1.64 2.66
C VAL A 151 8.69 2.00 1.37
N SER A 152 9.23 3.22 1.26
CA SER A 152 10.01 3.70 0.11
C SER A 152 11.18 4.59 0.54
N ASN A 153 12.17 4.73 -0.35
CA ASN A 153 13.29 5.66 -0.15
C ASN A 153 12.82 7.12 -0.13
N SER A 154 11.80 7.47 -0.92
CA SER A 154 11.18 8.79 -0.90
C SER A 154 10.68 9.15 0.50
N ILE A 155 9.95 8.25 1.17
CA ILE A 155 9.49 8.45 2.54
C ILE A 155 10.65 8.45 3.53
N LYS A 156 11.67 7.57 3.36
CA LYS A 156 12.88 7.57 4.20
C LYS A 156 13.58 8.93 4.13
N LYS A 157 13.74 9.49 2.93
CA LYS A 157 14.33 10.81 2.72
C LYS A 157 13.56 11.91 3.49
N VAL A 158 12.23 11.88 3.45
CA VAL A 158 11.40 12.81 4.23
C VAL A 158 11.64 12.64 5.74
N CYS A 159 11.70 11.41 6.26
CA CYS A 159 11.97 11.17 7.68
C CYS A 159 13.35 11.71 8.09
N VAL A 160 14.37 11.48 7.29
CA VAL A 160 15.76 11.90 7.60
C VAL A 160 15.93 13.40 7.42
N GLU A 161 15.57 13.96 6.27
CA GLU A 161 15.89 15.34 5.91
C GLU A 161 14.90 16.36 6.51
N GLN A 162 13.58 16.07 6.49
CA GLN A 162 12.59 17.01 6.98
C GLN A 162 12.31 16.87 8.49
N TYR A 163 12.37 15.62 8.99
CA TYR A 163 12.07 15.34 10.39
C TYR A 163 13.29 14.95 11.21
N ASN A 164 14.48 14.92 10.62
CA ASN A 164 15.73 14.64 11.31
C ASN A 164 15.65 13.36 12.16
N SER A 165 15.19 12.24 11.54
CA SER A 165 15.02 10.94 12.16
C SER A 165 16.07 9.95 11.65
N PRO A 166 17.19 9.77 12.38
CA PRO A 166 18.27 8.87 11.96
C PRO A 166 17.87 7.37 12.08
N THR A 167 16.80 7.07 12.79
CA THR A 167 16.30 5.70 12.99
C THR A 167 15.31 5.23 11.93
N ALA A 168 15.14 5.99 10.83
CA ALA A 168 14.28 5.59 9.75
C ALA A 168 14.95 4.56 8.84
N GLU A 169 14.36 3.35 8.74
CA GLU A 169 14.82 2.28 7.88
C GLU A 169 13.83 1.96 6.78
N ARG A 170 14.35 1.67 5.57
CA ARG A 170 13.50 1.26 4.45
C ARG A 170 13.27 -0.25 4.49
N ILE A 171 12.03 -0.63 4.71
CA ILE A 171 11.52 -2.00 4.49
C ILE A 171 10.26 -1.88 3.63
N PRO A 172 10.32 -2.27 2.35
CA PRO A 172 9.19 -2.11 1.43
C PRO A 172 8.04 -3.06 1.78
N ASN A 173 6.88 -2.84 1.16
CA ASN A 173 5.82 -3.83 1.17
C ASN A 173 6.23 -5.04 0.32
N GLY A 174 5.93 -6.24 0.78
CA GLY A 174 6.07 -7.44 -0.02
C GLY A 174 4.91 -7.64 -0.99
N VAL A 175 5.13 -8.48 -1.99
CA VAL A 175 4.10 -8.84 -2.97
C VAL A 175 3.93 -10.35 -3.03
N MET A 176 2.69 -10.75 -2.82
CA MET A 176 2.24 -12.12 -3.06
C MET A 176 1.02 -12.11 -3.98
N ILE A 177 1.05 -12.95 -4.98
CA ILE A 177 -0.06 -13.15 -5.92
C ILE A 177 -0.53 -14.59 -5.86
N LYS A 178 -1.79 -14.81 -6.23
CA LYS A 178 -2.34 -16.13 -6.53
C LYS A 178 -2.60 -16.21 -8.02
N GLU A 179 -2.05 -17.21 -8.67
CA GLU A 179 -2.32 -17.47 -10.07
C GLU A 179 -3.52 -18.41 -10.19
N TYR A 180 -4.38 -18.15 -11.15
CA TYR A 180 -5.54 -18.99 -11.47
C TYR A 180 -5.55 -19.29 -12.96
N SER A 181 -5.80 -20.52 -13.34
CA SER A 181 -5.98 -20.88 -14.75
C SER A 181 -7.22 -20.24 -15.35
N GLY A 182 -7.16 -20.01 -16.67
CA GLY A 182 -8.30 -19.52 -17.44
C GLY A 182 -8.53 -18.00 -17.37
N SER A 183 -9.63 -17.58 -17.93
CA SER A 183 -10.03 -16.18 -18.09
C SER A 183 -11.54 -15.97 -17.99
N GLU A 184 -12.28 -16.96 -17.50
CA GLU A 184 -13.73 -16.99 -17.52
C GLU A 184 -14.38 -15.82 -16.78
N THR A 185 -13.72 -15.26 -15.76
CA THR A 185 -14.28 -14.11 -15.03
C THR A 185 -14.27 -12.81 -15.85
N LEU A 186 -13.47 -12.74 -16.92
CA LEU A 186 -13.40 -11.61 -17.83
C LEU A 186 -14.69 -11.42 -18.62
N ASN A 187 -15.41 -12.50 -18.89
CA ASN A 187 -16.66 -12.49 -19.68
C ASN A 187 -17.72 -11.57 -19.05
N LYS A 188 -17.72 -11.45 -17.71
CA LYS A 188 -18.63 -10.55 -16.97
C LYS A 188 -18.48 -9.07 -17.37
N PHE A 189 -17.30 -8.73 -17.89
CA PHE A 189 -16.92 -7.36 -18.25
C PHE A 189 -16.75 -7.17 -19.77
N GLY A 190 -17.04 -8.21 -20.55
CA GLY A 190 -16.81 -8.17 -22.00
C GLY A 190 -15.34 -7.96 -22.38
N LEU A 191 -14.41 -8.42 -21.50
CA LEU A 191 -12.97 -8.34 -21.73
C LEU A 191 -12.44 -9.64 -22.34
N LYS A 192 -11.39 -9.51 -23.17
CA LYS A 192 -10.69 -10.66 -23.77
C LYS A 192 -9.22 -10.65 -23.37
N PRO A 193 -8.61 -11.84 -23.15
CA PRO A 193 -7.19 -11.94 -22.83
C PRO A 193 -6.29 -11.18 -23.81
N GLY A 194 -5.35 -10.38 -23.30
CA GLY A 194 -4.42 -9.57 -24.09
C GLY A 194 -5.04 -8.42 -24.88
N LYS A 195 -6.33 -8.12 -24.70
CA LYS A 195 -7.05 -7.07 -25.43
C LYS A 195 -7.57 -5.95 -24.53
N TYR A 196 -6.87 -5.67 -23.45
CA TYR A 196 -7.20 -4.51 -22.60
C TYR A 196 -5.98 -3.99 -21.85
N ILE A 197 -5.96 -2.68 -21.66
CA ILE A 197 -5.11 -1.98 -20.70
C ILE A 197 -5.84 -2.00 -19.36
N MET A 198 -5.14 -2.25 -18.27
CA MET A 198 -5.73 -2.31 -16.95
C MET A 198 -5.16 -1.24 -16.03
N THR A 199 -6.01 -0.65 -15.21
CA THR A 199 -5.61 0.07 -14.01
C THR A 199 -6.38 -0.46 -12.80
N CYS A 200 -5.75 -0.46 -11.60
CA CYS A 200 -6.38 -0.94 -10.37
C CYS A 200 -6.02 -0.02 -9.20
N ALA A 201 -7.01 0.72 -8.71
CA ALA A 201 -6.83 1.66 -7.60
C ALA A 201 -8.17 1.99 -6.93
N ARG A 202 -8.10 2.59 -5.73
CA ARG A 202 -9.25 3.35 -5.21
C ARG A 202 -9.54 4.51 -6.17
N LEU A 203 -10.80 4.72 -6.52
CA LEU A 203 -11.18 5.81 -7.43
C LEU A 203 -11.20 7.15 -6.66
N VAL A 204 -9.99 7.70 -6.46
CA VAL A 204 -9.74 8.99 -5.81
C VAL A 204 -8.86 9.84 -6.74
N ARG A 205 -9.02 11.17 -6.73
CA ARG A 205 -8.47 12.07 -7.76
C ARG A 205 -6.96 11.90 -7.97
N HIS A 206 -6.17 11.83 -6.91
CA HIS A 206 -4.71 11.68 -7.01
C HIS A 206 -4.23 10.33 -7.60
N LYS A 207 -5.15 9.40 -7.91
CA LYS A 207 -4.83 8.20 -8.69
C LYS A 207 -4.83 8.45 -10.20
N GLY A 208 -5.21 9.64 -10.65
CA GLY A 208 -5.04 10.11 -12.02
C GLY A 208 -5.85 9.36 -13.09
N ILE A 209 -6.91 8.61 -12.68
CA ILE A 209 -7.68 7.79 -13.62
C ILE A 209 -8.28 8.62 -14.76
N HIS A 210 -8.64 9.87 -14.49
CA HIS A 210 -9.13 10.82 -15.51
C HIS A 210 -8.11 11.09 -16.62
N TYR A 211 -6.80 11.15 -16.30
CA TYR A 211 -5.76 11.28 -17.33
C TYR A 211 -5.71 10.06 -18.25
N LEU A 212 -5.88 8.86 -17.66
CA LEU A 212 -5.86 7.63 -18.44
C LEU A 212 -7.08 7.48 -19.36
N ILE A 213 -8.27 7.90 -18.88
CA ILE A 213 -9.48 7.94 -19.71
C ILE A 213 -9.27 8.89 -20.89
N GLU A 214 -8.82 10.13 -20.63
CA GLU A 214 -8.59 11.13 -21.67
C GLU A 214 -7.53 10.67 -22.69
N ALA A 215 -6.41 10.11 -22.21
CA ALA A 215 -5.36 9.60 -23.08
C ALA A 215 -5.85 8.43 -23.96
N PHE A 216 -6.67 7.53 -23.38
CA PHE A 216 -7.25 6.40 -24.12
C PHE A 216 -8.25 6.86 -25.17
N ASP A 217 -9.10 7.85 -24.89
CA ASP A 217 -10.04 8.43 -25.84
C ASP A 217 -9.32 9.10 -27.01
N LYS A 218 -8.31 9.93 -26.74
CA LYS A 218 -7.47 10.57 -27.76
C LYS A 218 -6.78 9.52 -28.65
N LEU A 219 -6.24 8.47 -28.03
CA LEU A 219 -5.56 7.38 -28.70
C LEU A 219 -6.52 6.62 -29.64
N LYS A 220 -7.73 6.29 -29.17
CA LYS A 220 -8.77 5.62 -29.97
C LYS A 220 -9.24 6.49 -31.14
N ALA A 221 -9.41 7.78 -30.92
CA ALA A 221 -9.78 8.74 -31.99
C ALA A 221 -8.71 8.87 -33.09
N ALA A 222 -7.43 8.84 -32.70
CA ALA A 222 -6.32 8.91 -33.65
C ALA A 222 -6.10 7.60 -34.44
N ASN A 223 -6.41 6.42 -33.84
CA ASN A 223 -6.07 5.11 -34.40
C ASN A 223 -7.25 4.12 -34.30
N PRO A 224 -8.44 4.42 -34.87
CA PRO A 224 -9.65 3.64 -34.63
C PRO A 224 -9.57 2.19 -35.10
N GLU A 225 -8.95 1.93 -36.26
CA GLU A 225 -8.85 0.59 -36.86
C GLU A 225 -7.79 -0.28 -36.16
N SER A 226 -6.61 0.28 -35.88
CA SER A 226 -5.51 -0.47 -35.24
C SER A 226 -5.82 -0.88 -33.77
N LEU A 227 -6.71 -0.12 -33.12
CA LEU A 227 -7.12 -0.35 -31.74
C LEU A 227 -8.51 -0.99 -31.62
N LYS A 228 -9.04 -1.53 -32.71
CA LYS A 228 -10.33 -2.22 -32.72
C LYS A 228 -10.33 -3.39 -31.73
N GLY A 229 -11.30 -3.37 -30.81
CA GLY A 229 -11.46 -4.40 -29.76
C GLY A 229 -10.50 -4.27 -28.58
N LEU A 230 -9.61 -3.26 -28.54
CA LEU A 230 -8.86 -2.90 -27.35
C LEU A 230 -9.76 -2.16 -26.38
N LYS A 231 -9.72 -2.56 -25.10
CA LYS A 231 -10.50 -1.94 -24.01
C LYS A 231 -9.60 -1.35 -22.92
N LEU A 232 -10.16 -0.43 -22.14
CA LEU A 232 -9.58 0.06 -20.89
C LEU A 232 -10.39 -0.50 -19.72
N ALA A 233 -9.77 -1.31 -18.87
CA ALA A 233 -10.39 -1.88 -17.68
C ALA A 233 -9.98 -1.07 -16.43
N ILE A 234 -10.94 -0.40 -15.82
CA ILE A 234 -10.77 0.39 -14.59
C ILE A 234 -11.31 -0.45 -13.43
N VAL A 235 -10.38 -0.95 -12.60
CA VAL A 235 -10.69 -1.81 -11.45
C VAL A 235 -10.61 -1.00 -10.17
N GLY A 236 -11.70 -0.96 -9.42
CA GLY A 236 -11.78 -0.24 -8.16
C GLY A 236 -13.12 0.44 -7.95
N ASP A 237 -13.26 1.09 -6.80
CA ASP A 237 -14.51 1.76 -6.42
C ASP A 237 -14.23 3.02 -5.60
N SER A 238 -15.30 3.76 -5.25
CA SER A 238 -15.22 4.96 -4.43
C SER A 238 -14.77 4.63 -3.00
N VAL A 239 -14.13 5.61 -2.37
CA VAL A 239 -13.85 5.62 -0.92
C VAL A 239 -14.17 7.01 -0.40
N TYR A 240 -15.45 7.29 -0.17
CA TYR A 240 -15.98 8.63 0.11
C TYR A 240 -15.73 9.63 -1.04
N THR A 241 -15.75 9.18 -2.27
CA THR A 241 -15.40 9.95 -3.48
C THR A 241 -16.40 9.71 -4.61
N ASP A 242 -17.69 9.53 -4.29
CA ASP A 242 -18.74 9.19 -5.24
C ASP A 242 -18.87 10.22 -6.36
N GLN A 243 -18.65 11.51 -6.05
CA GLN A 243 -18.66 12.58 -7.05
C GLN A 243 -17.54 12.40 -8.10
N TYR A 244 -16.35 12.03 -7.69
CA TYR A 244 -15.25 11.76 -8.62
C TYR A 244 -15.50 10.50 -9.46
N VAL A 245 -16.09 9.46 -8.87
CA VAL A 245 -16.50 8.27 -9.63
C VAL A 245 -17.56 8.62 -10.67
N LYS A 246 -18.50 9.50 -10.34
CA LYS A 246 -19.48 10.01 -11.31
C LYS A 246 -18.76 10.75 -12.45
N GLU A 247 -17.88 11.68 -12.13
CA GLU A 247 -17.06 12.41 -13.12
C GLU A 247 -16.34 11.45 -14.07
N LEU A 248 -15.69 10.41 -13.57
CA LEU A 248 -15.01 9.41 -14.41
C LEU A 248 -15.97 8.65 -15.32
N LYS A 249 -17.16 8.31 -14.84
CA LYS A 249 -18.21 7.66 -15.67
C LYS A 249 -18.76 8.59 -16.72
N ASP A 250 -19.00 9.85 -16.39
CA ASP A 250 -19.48 10.87 -17.32
C ASP A 250 -18.43 11.10 -18.44
N MET A 251 -17.12 11.10 -18.12
CA MET A 251 -16.03 11.16 -19.11
C MET A 251 -16.05 9.96 -20.07
N ALA A 252 -16.36 8.77 -19.56
CA ALA A 252 -16.36 7.52 -20.34
C ALA A 252 -17.68 7.23 -21.04
N GLU A 253 -18.73 8.04 -20.84
CA GLU A 253 -20.11 7.76 -21.32
C GLU A 253 -20.21 7.48 -22.83
N LYS A 254 -19.36 8.13 -23.62
CA LYS A 254 -19.37 8.00 -25.09
C LYS A 254 -18.43 6.92 -25.64
N ASN A 255 -17.78 6.15 -24.77
CA ASN A 255 -16.78 5.16 -25.16
C ASN A 255 -17.04 3.80 -24.50
N ASP A 256 -17.76 2.91 -25.20
CA ASP A 256 -18.08 1.55 -24.74
C ASP A 256 -16.85 0.64 -24.54
N ASP A 257 -15.66 1.09 -24.96
CA ASP A 257 -14.40 0.38 -24.74
C ASP A 257 -13.79 0.68 -23.36
N ILE A 258 -14.37 1.62 -22.58
CA ILE A 258 -13.97 1.89 -21.19
C ILE A 258 -14.89 1.14 -20.24
N VAL A 259 -14.31 0.20 -19.48
CA VAL A 259 -15.06 -0.74 -18.64
C VAL A 259 -14.72 -0.50 -17.17
N PHE A 260 -15.71 -0.10 -16.37
CA PHE A 260 -15.62 -0.05 -14.91
C PHE A 260 -16.05 -1.40 -14.33
N THR A 261 -15.12 -2.11 -13.73
CA THR A 261 -15.41 -3.43 -13.14
C THR A 261 -15.96 -3.34 -11.71
N GLY A 262 -15.89 -2.16 -11.08
CA GLY A 262 -16.08 -2.01 -9.65
C GLY A 262 -14.94 -2.62 -8.83
N PHE A 263 -15.13 -2.72 -7.51
CA PHE A 263 -14.17 -3.39 -6.63
C PHE A 263 -14.11 -4.89 -6.94
N GLN A 264 -12.90 -5.41 -7.17
CA GLN A 264 -12.67 -6.82 -7.42
C GLN A 264 -11.64 -7.39 -6.43
N SER A 265 -11.73 -8.69 -6.17
CA SER A 265 -10.82 -9.42 -5.29
C SER A 265 -10.71 -10.90 -5.71
N GLY A 266 -9.82 -11.65 -5.07
CA GLY A 266 -9.68 -13.09 -5.26
C GLY A 266 -9.41 -13.46 -6.72
N LYS A 267 -10.10 -14.51 -7.21
CA LYS A 267 -9.91 -15.07 -8.57
C LYS A 267 -10.17 -14.03 -9.67
N THR A 268 -11.23 -13.22 -9.53
CA THR A 268 -11.56 -12.21 -10.55
C THR A 268 -10.44 -11.18 -10.71
N LEU A 269 -9.95 -10.61 -9.60
CA LEU A 269 -8.84 -9.64 -9.64
C LEU A 269 -7.56 -10.27 -10.22
N ALA A 270 -7.25 -11.49 -9.81
CA ALA A 270 -6.09 -12.22 -10.31
C ALA A 270 -6.16 -12.44 -11.83
N GLN A 271 -7.30 -12.92 -12.34
CA GLN A 271 -7.48 -13.12 -13.78
C GLN A 271 -7.48 -11.80 -14.57
N LEU A 272 -7.97 -10.68 -13.98
CA LEU A 272 -7.84 -9.36 -14.58
C LEU A 272 -6.37 -8.94 -14.74
N PHE A 273 -5.53 -9.13 -13.73
CA PHE A 273 -4.09 -8.88 -13.86
C PHE A 273 -3.41 -9.82 -14.85
N GLN A 274 -3.64 -11.14 -14.70
CA GLN A 274 -2.98 -12.17 -15.51
C GLN A 274 -3.22 -12.00 -17.01
N ASN A 275 -4.40 -11.55 -17.41
CA ASN A 275 -4.82 -11.47 -18.80
C ASN A 275 -4.75 -10.05 -19.38
N ALA A 276 -4.34 -9.02 -18.61
CA ALA A 276 -4.13 -7.69 -19.14
C ALA A 276 -2.98 -7.68 -20.18
N TYR A 277 -3.09 -6.83 -21.19
CA TYR A 277 -2.00 -6.54 -22.11
C TYR A 277 -0.91 -5.71 -21.42
N LEU A 278 -1.31 -4.63 -20.78
CA LEU A 278 -0.48 -3.64 -20.12
C LEU A 278 -1.18 -3.17 -18.83
N TYR A 279 -0.39 -2.82 -17.83
CA TYR A 279 -0.89 -2.16 -16.61
C TYR A 279 -0.48 -0.68 -16.62
N ALA A 280 -1.45 0.22 -16.51
CA ALA A 280 -1.21 1.67 -16.44
C ALA A 280 -1.51 2.22 -15.04
N HIS A 281 -0.60 3.05 -14.49
CA HIS A 281 -0.75 3.62 -13.14
C HIS A 281 -0.46 5.12 -13.12
N PRO A 282 -1.46 5.97 -13.41
CA PRO A 282 -1.29 7.41 -13.61
C PRO A 282 -1.32 8.23 -12.31
N SER A 283 -0.90 7.67 -11.19
CA SER A 283 -1.01 8.26 -9.86
C SER A 283 -0.09 9.48 -9.67
N GLU A 284 -0.58 10.52 -9.02
CA GLU A 284 0.18 11.73 -8.66
C GLU A 284 0.86 11.63 -7.28
N ALA A 285 0.45 10.67 -6.43
CA ALA A 285 0.99 10.48 -5.09
C ALA A 285 0.82 9.04 -4.62
N GLU A 286 1.90 8.47 -4.09
CA GLU A 286 1.97 7.11 -3.55
C GLU A 286 2.81 7.06 -2.26
N GLY A 287 2.78 5.90 -1.60
CA GLY A 287 3.79 5.55 -0.62
C GLY A 287 4.75 4.50 -1.20
N LEU A 288 4.20 3.37 -1.59
CA LEU A 288 4.76 2.37 -2.48
C LEU A 288 3.56 1.72 -3.22
N PRO A 289 3.49 1.79 -4.56
CA PRO A 289 2.31 1.36 -5.32
C PRO A 289 2.25 -0.18 -5.41
N ILE A 290 1.59 -0.83 -4.46
CA ILE A 290 1.49 -2.30 -4.38
C ILE A 290 0.89 -2.89 -5.66
N THR A 291 -0.10 -2.23 -6.26
CA THR A 291 -0.75 -2.71 -7.49
C THR A 291 0.18 -2.69 -8.71
N VAL A 292 1.16 -1.78 -8.75
CA VAL A 292 2.25 -1.80 -9.75
C VAL A 292 3.11 -3.03 -9.55
N LEU A 293 3.52 -3.30 -8.31
CA LEU A 293 4.31 -4.49 -7.97
C LEU A 293 3.53 -5.80 -8.24
N GLU A 294 2.22 -5.82 -7.97
CA GLU A 294 1.34 -6.95 -8.30
C GLU A 294 1.29 -7.18 -9.83
N ALA A 295 1.10 -6.13 -10.62
CA ALA A 295 1.12 -6.23 -12.09
C ALA A 295 2.46 -6.77 -12.60
N MET A 296 3.58 -6.27 -12.09
CA MET A 296 4.93 -6.75 -12.41
C MET A 296 5.09 -8.22 -12.00
N LYS A 297 4.58 -8.63 -10.84
CA LYS A 297 4.63 -10.02 -10.37
C LYS A 297 3.83 -10.97 -11.26
N TYR A 298 2.72 -10.50 -11.85
CA TYR A 298 1.97 -11.21 -12.90
C TYR A 298 2.67 -11.20 -14.28
N GLY A 299 3.86 -10.60 -14.38
CA GLY A 299 4.61 -10.52 -15.65
C GLY A 299 4.05 -9.49 -16.63
N LYS A 300 3.37 -8.47 -16.14
CA LYS A 300 2.87 -7.37 -16.97
C LYS A 300 3.89 -6.25 -17.05
N ALA A 301 4.06 -5.70 -18.25
CA ALA A 301 4.72 -4.42 -18.38
C ALA A 301 3.86 -3.34 -17.70
N VAL A 302 4.52 -2.40 -17.06
CA VAL A 302 3.87 -1.30 -16.36
C VAL A 302 4.22 0.03 -17.03
N LEU A 303 3.21 0.89 -17.20
CA LEU A 303 3.36 2.29 -17.58
C LEU A 303 2.88 3.16 -16.44
N VAL A 304 3.78 3.90 -15.80
CA VAL A 304 3.51 4.64 -14.58
C VAL A 304 3.86 6.11 -14.73
N SER A 305 3.27 6.99 -13.92
CA SER A 305 3.73 8.38 -13.82
C SER A 305 5.13 8.44 -13.20
N ASP A 306 5.91 9.48 -13.50
CA ASP A 306 7.30 9.67 -13.12
C ASP A 306 7.50 10.16 -11.67
N ILE A 307 6.51 9.98 -10.80
CA ILE A 307 6.67 10.28 -9.37
C ILE A 307 7.70 9.35 -8.72
N PRO A 308 8.48 9.83 -7.74
CA PRO A 308 9.59 9.06 -7.14
C PRO A 308 9.22 7.66 -6.65
N GLU A 309 8.04 7.51 -6.06
CA GLU A 309 7.55 6.24 -5.51
C GLU A 309 7.26 5.21 -6.61
N ASN A 310 6.75 5.65 -7.75
CA ASN A 310 6.52 4.80 -8.92
C ASN A 310 7.86 4.40 -9.55
N VAL A 311 8.77 5.38 -9.73
CA VAL A 311 10.12 5.13 -10.28
C VAL A 311 10.88 4.14 -9.42
N GLU A 312 10.81 4.25 -8.09
CA GLU A 312 11.38 3.29 -7.17
C GLU A 312 10.76 1.88 -7.32
N ALA A 313 9.45 1.79 -7.47
CA ALA A 313 8.74 0.52 -7.56
C ALA A 313 9.11 -0.28 -8.81
N PHE A 314 9.11 0.34 -9.99
CA PHE A 314 9.43 -0.38 -11.22
C PHE A 314 10.94 -0.48 -11.51
N ALA A 315 11.77 0.41 -10.92
CA ALA A 315 13.24 0.35 -10.94
C ALA A 315 13.85 0.12 -12.34
N GLY A 316 13.30 0.76 -13.36
CA GLY A 316 13.72 0.61 -14.76
C GLY A 316 13.15 -0.63 -15.50
N TYR A 317 12.36 -1.47 -14.83
CA TYR A 317 11.69 -2.63 -15.44
C TYR A 317 10.26 -2.31 -15.87
N GLY A 318 10.06 -1.16 -16.49
CA GLY A 318 8.77 -0.66 -16.96
C GLY A 318 8.96 0.62 -17.76
N TYR A 319 7.88 1.34 -17.96
CA TYR A 319 7.86 2.61 -18.67
C TYR A 319 7.26 3.71 -17.82
N MET A 320 7.67 4.94 -18.06
CA MET A 320 7.13 6.11 -17.37
C MET A 320 6.69 7.18 -18.35
N PHE A 321 5.77 8.01 -17.89
CA PHE A 321 5.31 9.22 -18.52
C PHE A 321 5.28 10.38 -17.52
N ALA A 322 5.34 11.63 -18.01
CA ALA A 322 5.31 12.82 -17.16
C ALA A 322 3.98 12.92 -16.40
N SER A 323 4.03 13.00 -15.09
CA SER A 323 2.84 13.01 -14.21
C SER A 323 1.88 14.14 -14.58
N GLY A 324 0.60 13.78 -14.77
CA GLY A 324 -0.45 14.72 -15.17
C GLY A 324 -0.43 15.10 -16.67
N ASN A 325 0.51 14.59 -17.46
CA ASN A 325 0.62 14.88 -18.90
C ASN A 325 -0.12 13.82 -19.72
N VAL A 326 -1.28 14.18 -20.23
CA VAL A 326 -2.16 13.30 -21.03
C VAL A 326 -1.53 12.98 -22.39
N GLU A 327 -0.86 13.93 -23.00
CA GLU A 327 -0.23 13.78 -24.35
C GLU A 327 0.94 12.80 -24.28
N ASP A 328 1.79 12.90 -23.24
CA ASP A 328 2.89 11.96 -23.04
C ASP A 328 2.36 10.55 -22.68
N LEU A 329 1.31 10.46 -21.87
CA LEU A 329 0.64 9.18 -21.56
C LEU A 329 0.08 8.55 -22.85
N GLN A 330 -0.62 9.30 -23.69
CA GLN A 330 -1.12 8.84 -24.98
C GLN A 330 0.01 8.32 -25.87
N TYR A 331 1.08 9.11 -26.04
CA TYR A 331 2.25 8.74 -26.85
C TYR A 331 2.90 7.43 -26.36
N LYS A 332 3.09 7.29 -25.04
CA LYS A 332 3.64 6.07 -24.47
C LYS A 332 2.74 4.85 -24.65
N LEU A 333 1.42 5.03 -24.54
CA LEU A 333 0.46 3.96 -24.82
C LEU A 333 0.55 3.52 -26.29
N GLU A 334 0.59 4.46 -27.23
CA GLU A 334 0.72 4.17 -28.67
C GLU A 334 1.99 3.38 -28.99
N LEU A 335 3.13 3.84 -28.46
CA LEU A 335 4.42 3.17 -28.62
C LEU A 335 4.40 1.72 -28.10
N LEU A 336 3.80 1.49 -26.93
CA LEU A 336 3.73 0.17 -26.32
C LEU A 336 2.74 -0.77 -27.02
N LEU A 337 1.64 -0.23 -27.53
CA LEU A 337 0.67 -1.01 -28.30
C LEU A 337 1.21 -1.44 -29.67
N ALA A 338 2.12 -0.67 -30.25
CA ALA A 338 2.81 -1.02 -31.49
C ALA A 338 3.91 -2.08 -31.33
N ASN A 339 4.33 -2.38 -30.07
CA ASN A 339 5.51 -3.20 -29.76
C ASN A 339 5.20 -4.35 -28.79
N ALA A 340 4.35 -5.29 -29.19
CA ALA A 340 3.87 -6.37 -28.32
C ALA A 340 5.00 -7.25 -27.72
N GLU A 341 6.02 -7.57 -28.53
CA GLU A 341 7.16 -8.38 -28.05
C GLU A 341 7.95 -7.64 -26.97
N LEU A 342 8.18 -6.34 -27.15
CA LEU A 342 8.85 -5.50 -26.15
C LEU A 342 8.06 -5.44 -24.83
N VAL A 343 6.74 -5.29 -24.89
CA VAL A 343 5.84 -5.31 -23.72
C VAL A 343 5.95 -6.64 -22.98
N LYS A 344 5.97 -7.75 -23.71
CA LYS A 344 6.10 -9.09 -23.14
C LYS A 344 7.47 -9.29 -22.48
N GLU A 345 8.55 -8.90 -23.13
CA GLU A 345 9.92 -9.03 -22.63
C GLU A 345 10.10 -8.22 -21.33
N VAL A 346 9.67 -6.94 -21.34
CA VAL A 346 9.76 -6.08 -20.14
C VAL A 346 8.93 -6.64 -18.99
N GLY A 347 7.73 -7.15 -19.28
CA GLY A 347 6.90 -7.80 -18.26
C GLY A 347 7.59 -9.00 -17.59
N GLN A 348 8.30 -9.83 -18.35
CA GLN A 348 9.06 -10.96 -17.80
C GLN A 348 10.27 -10.52 -16.96
N LYS A 349 10.99 -9.48 -17.39
CA LYS A 349 12.08 -8.87 -16.59
C LYS A 349 11.53 -8.28 -15.29
N ALA A 350 10.39 -7.58 -15.36
CA ALA A 350 9.69 -7.03 -14.21
C ALA A 350 9.29 -8.12 -13.19
N LYS A 351 8.75 -9.26 -13.67
CA LYS A 351 8.40 -10.41 -12.82
C LYS A 351 9.61 -10.93 -12.03
N LYS A 352 10.75 -11.08 -12.69
CA LYS A 352 11.99 -11.54 -12.04
C LYS A 352 12.45 -10.53 -10.96
N TYR A 353 12.48 -9.26 -11.31
CA TYR A 353 12.89 -8.18 -10.39
C TYR A 353 12.04 -8.16 -9.11
N VAL A 354 10.72 -8.12 -9.25
CA VAL A 354 9.80 -8.07 -8.10
C VAL A 354 9.88 -9.34 -7.26
N SER A 355 10.09 -10.51 -7.89
CA SER A 355 10.20 -11.78 -7.17
C SER A 355 11.38 -11.83 -6.22
N VAL A 356 12.48 -11.16 -6.56
CA VAL A 356 13.68 -11.08 -5.73
C VAL A 356 13.59 -9.98 -4.69
N ASN A 357 13.18 -8.76 -5.11
CA ASN A 357 13.34 -7.56 -4.29
C ASN A 357 12.17 -7.25 -3.35
N TYR A 358 10.99 -7.88 -3.57
CA TYR A 358 9.78 -7.62 -2.81
C TYR A 358 9.15 -8.92 -2.26
N ASN A 359 10.00 -9.89 -1.87
CA ASN A 359 9.52 -11.13 -1.26
C ASN A 359 9.26 -10.92 0.25
N TRP A 360 8.26 -11.61 0.75
CA TRP A 360 7.81 -11.48 2.14
C TRP A 360 8.79 -12.10 3.14
N GLU A 361 9.55 -13.10 2.77
CA GLU A 361 10.49 -13.78 3.66
C GLU A 361 11.59 -12.81 4.13
N ASP A 362 12.19 -12.07 3.19
CA ASP A 362 13.22 -11.07 3.51
C ASP A 362 12.64 -9.88 4.28
N ILE A 363 11.42 -9.45 3.94
CA ILE A 363 10.74 -8.34 4.62
C ILE A 363 10.43 -8.70 6.07
N VAL A 364 9.92 -9.90 6.33
CA VAL A 364 9.63 -10.39 7.67
C VAL A 364 10.93 -10.53 8.47
N LYS A 365 11.98 -11.10 7.88
CA LYS A 365 13.29 -11.24 8.51
C LYS A 365 13.85 -9.89 8.94
N LYS A 366 13.91 -8.90 8.04
CA LYS A 366 14.39 -7.55 8.35
C LYS A 366 13.54 -6.86 9.42
N THR A 367 12.21 -7.04 9.37
CA THR A 367 11.32 -6.48 10.38
C THR A 367 11.56 -7.11 11.74
N LEU A 368 11.79 -8.42 11.79
CA LEU A 368 12.06 -9.15 13.02
C LEU A 368 13.42 -8.74 13.61
N GLU A 369 14.44 -8.56 12.78
CA GLU A 369 15.75 -8.03 13.20
C GLU A 369 15.60 -6.68 13.89
N LEU A 370 14.83 -5.75 13.28
CA LEU A 370 14.55 -4.46 13.90
C LEU A 370 13.75 -4.59 15.23
N TYR A 371 12.89 -5.59 15.38
CA TYR A 371 12.18 -5.82 16.64
C TYR A 371 13.13 -6.30 17.75
N GLN A 372 14.15 -7.08 17.41
CA GLN A 372 15.12 -7.67 18.34
C GLN A 372 16.23 -6.70 18.76
N GLU A 373 16.53 -5.70 17.96
CA GLU A 373 17.52 -4.68 18.31
C GLU A 373 17.17 -3.98 19.62
N VAL A 374 18.10 -3.96 20.56
CA VAL A 374 17.92 -3.26 21.84
C VAL A 374 17.86 -1.75 21.60
N PRO A 375 16.87 -1.01 22.12
CA PRO A 375 16.85 0.43 22.02
C PRO A 375 18.15 1.05 22.55
N ALA A 376 18.73 2.00 21.80
CA ALA A 376 20.06 2.58 22.10
C ALA A 376 20.20 3.14 23.54
N ALA A 377 19.08 3.58 24.15
CA ALA A 377 19.05 4.01 25.57
C ALA A 377 19.23 2.84 26.54
N GLN A 378 18.77 1.62 26.20
CA GLN A 378 18.97 0.41 27.01
C GLN A 378 20.35 -0.19 26.79
N ALA A 379 20.91 -0.11 25.57
CA ALA A 379 22.27 -0.55 25.26
C ALA A 379 23.31 0.23 26.08
N LYS A 380 23.13 1.56 26.22
CA LYS A 380 23.99 2.39 27.08
C LYS A 380 23.88 2.04 28.57
N SER A 381 22.68 1.72 29.06
CA SER A 381 22.49 1.34 30.47
C SER A 381 23.05 -0.06 30.77
N LEU A 382 22.96 -0.99 29.82
CA LEU A 382 23.56 -2.33 29.93
C LEU A 382 25.09 -2.26 29.91
N SER A 383 25.67 -1.48 28.99
CA SER A 383 27.13 -1.29 28.94
C SER A 383 27.69 -0.59 30.19
N LEU A 384 26.91 0.35 30.79
CA LEU A 384 27.28 1.00 32.04
C LEU A 384 27.18 0.03 33.24
N ALA A 385 26.14 -0.81 33.27
CA ALA A 385 25.98 -1.83 34.33
C ALA A 385 27.06 -2.91 34.25
N GLU A 386 27.44 -3.35 33.04
CA GLU A 386 28.54 -4.29 32.83
C GLU A 386 29.90 -3.69 33.16
N SER A 387 30.12 -2.39 32.92
CA SER A 387 31.33 -1.70 33.32
C SER A 387 31.46 -1.54 34.84
N LEU A 388 30.33 -1.36 35.56
CA LEU A 388 30.27 -1.25 37.00
C LEU A 388 30.37 -2.62 37.73
N GLN A 389 30.09 -3.73 37.04
CA GLN A 389 30.30 -5.10 37.59
C GLN A 389 31.73 -5.61 37.40
N LYS A 390 32.52 -4.96 36.53
CA LYS A 390 33.93 -5.31 36.24
C LYS A 390 34.92 -4.41 36.98
N SER A 391 34.44 -3.39 37.68
CA SER A 391 35.20 -2.55 38.62
C SER A 391 34.94 -2.98 40.08
#